data_d0c8d63c18d6138c90886a2d0071e4b0
#
_entry.id   d0c8d63c18d6138c90886a2d0071e4b0
#
_cell.length_a   1.000
_cell.length_b   1.000
_cell.length_c   1.000
_cell.angle_alpha   90.00
_cell.angle_beta   90.00
_cell.angle_gamma   90.00
#
_symmetry.space_group_name_H-M   'P 1'
#
loop_
_entity.id
_entity.type
_entity.pdbx_description
1 polymer ?
#
loop_
_entity_poly.entity_id
_entity_poly.type
_entity_poly.pdbx_seq_one_letter_code
_entity_poly.pdbx_strand_id
1 'polypeptide(L)'
;MGERLGRPVALGEIGMGEAETPDTSVGLDFPRDRAEAVRVATSFWSFVNRRDFLAGSGFAVSAFTTPVTRWLVTPADDGADHNGGKQVGRADLDELREAADEARRWDSKYGGGNWKANSVTVCLQERAAPLLRGSFSDDVGRDLFSVTSELSRLAGWTAFDVGQHDVAQRHFIQALRLARAGGDVQLGCYVLTTMAMQSLLRGFPSEAVDMAQGAFERAKGQAAPRVLAFTKLIEARAHARENNARAASRALAASEDLISQADQTAGDEPAWIDFYHHARLSADAAEVFRDLKNPKASLAWNQRAAAMPSGVFTRSVGMRLAIVGTAHLQARQLDHGLELGHRSVDILARVQSSRAKDYVREFNTALAPWRREPAVREFIHRTRTELGVAA
;
A
#
# COMPACT_ATOMS: atom_id res chain seq x y z
N MET A 1 1.93 -19.52 45.72
CA MET A 1 0.51 -19.93 45.79
C MET A 1 0.38 -21.43 45.96
N GLY A 2 1.11 -22.25 45.20
CA GLY A 2 1.11 -23.72 45.34
C GLY A 2 1.50 -24.24 46.72
N GLU A 3 2.46 -23.59 47.42
CA GLU A 3 2.84 -23.95 48.78
C GLU A 3 1.70 -23.83 49.85
N ARG A 4 0.78 -22.86 49.64
CA ARG A 4 -0.39 -22.70 50.55
C ARG A 4 -1.51 -23.69 50.26
N LEU A 5 -1.56 -24.30 49.10
CA LEU A 5 -2.59 -25.25 48.69
C LEU A 5 -2.13 -26.71 48.76
N GLY A 6 -0.86 -26.96 49.10
CA GLY A 6 -0.28 -28.30 49.20
C GLY A 6 -0.29 -29.17 47.95
N ARG A 7 -0.51 -28.53 46.78
CA ARG A 7 -0.47 -29.18 45.45
C ARG A 7 0.06 -28.25 44.38
N PRO A 8 0.64 -28.74 43.28
CA PRO A 8 0.94 -27.92 42.14
C PRO A 8 -0.35 -27.30 41.58
N VAL A 9 -0.31 -26.00 41.31
CA VAL A 9 -1.41 -25.24 40.71
C VAL A 9 -1.07 -25.01 39.27
N ALA A 10 -1.92 -25.46 38.34
CA ALA A 10 -1.73 -25.19 36.92
C ALA A 10 -1.92 -23.68 36.63
N LEU A 11 -1.17 -23.14 35.66
CA LEU A 11 -1.25 -21.72 35.27
C LEU A 11 -2.68 -21.28 34.91
N GLY A 12 -3.47 -22.18 34.31
CA GLY A 12 -4.87 -21.94 33.98
C GLY A 12 -5.79 -21.75 35.24
N GLU A 13 -5.44 -22.38 36.37
CA GLU A 13 -6.21 -22.24 37.60
C GLU A 13 -6.05 -20.88 38.32
N ILE A 14 -5.01 -20.11 37.91
CA ILE A 14 -4.74 -18.77 38.45
C ILE A 14 -5.00 -17.66 37.40
N GLY A 15 -5.75 -17.99 36.31
CA GLY A 15 -6.04 -17.06 35.25
C GLY A 15 -4.84 -16.73 34.34
N MET A 16 -3.71 -17.46 34.52
CA MET A 16 -2.55 -17.42 33.62
C MET A 16 -2.59 -18.68 32.75
N GLY A 17 -3.68 -18.85 31.97
CA GLY A 17 -3.70 -19.85 30.92
C GLY A 17 -2.48 -19.66 30.01
N GLU A 18 -1.97 -20.73 29.40
CA GLU A 18 -1.02 -20.62 28.31
C GLU A 18 -1.58 -19.57 27.36
N ALA A 19 -0.83 -18.48 27.14
CA ALA A 19 -1.17 -17.55 26.10
C ALA A 19 -1.26 -18.39 24.84
N GLU A 20 -2.49 -18.58 24.31
CA GLU A 20 -2.65 -19.23 23.00
C GLU A 20 -1.67 -18.53 22.08
N THR A 21 -0.68 -19.28 21.62
CA THR A 21 0.26 -18.76 20.62
C THR A 21 -0.61 -18.21 19.51
N PRO A 22 -0.56 -16.89 19.21
CA PRO A 22 -1.46 -16.30 18.22
C PRO A 22 -1.34 -17.12 16.95
N ASP A 23 -2.45 -17.62 16.43
CA ASP A 23 -2.44 -18.32 15.16
C ASP A 23 -1.82 -17.41 14.12
N THR A 24 -0.60 -17.72 13.71
CA THR A 24 0.18 -16.90 12.77
C THR A 24 -0.47 -16.84 11.38
N SER A 25 -1.52 -17.65 11.12
CA SER A 25 -2.27 -17.67 9.86
C SER A 25 -3.40 -16.63 9.82
N VAL A 26 -3.82 -16.06 10.96
CA VAL A 26 -4.95 -15.10 11.02
C VAL A 26 -4.78 -13.97 10.03
N GLY A 27 -5.75 -13.79 9.14
CA GLY A 27 -5.76 -12.77 8.10
C GLY A 27 -5.01 -13.13 6.80
N LEU A 28 -4.33 -14.29 6.72
CA LEU A 28 -3.71 -14.78 5.48
C LEU A 28 -4.66 -15.64 4.64
N ASP A 29 -5.76 -16.12 5.21
CA ASP A 29 -6.73 -16.94 4.52
C ASP A 29 -7.53 -16.14 3.49
N PHE A 30 -7.86 -16.80 2.39
CA PHE A 30 -8.69 -16.27 1.32
C PHE A 30 -9.84 -17.26 1.04
N PRO A 31 -10.89 -17.32 1.90
CA PRO A 31 -11.95 -18.29 1.80
C PRO A 31 -12.74 -18.18 0.50
N ARG A 32 -13.33 -19.28 0.04
CA ARG A 32 -14.26 -19.26 -1.11
C ARG A 32 -15.63 -18.75 -0.67
N ASP A 33 -16.09 -19.18 0.49
CA ASP A 33 -17.36 -18.78 1.07
C ASP A 33 -17.31 -17.34 1.61
N ARG A 34 -18.41 -16.59 1.39
CA ARG A 34 -18.54 -15.18 1.79
C ARG A 34 -18.66 -15.00 3.30
N ALA A 35 -19.47 -15.82 3.94
CA ALA A 35 -19.67 -15.72 5.41
C ALA A 35 -18.35 -16.02 6.14
N GLU A 36 -17.61 -17.03 5.65
CA GLU A 36 -16.29 -17.36 6.13
C GLU A 36 -15.30 -16.20 5.91
N ALA A 37 -15.37 -15.51 4.76
CA ALA A 37 -14.53 -14.35 4.48
C ALA A 37 -14.80 -13.20 5.47
N VAL A 38 -16.06 -12.93 5.78
CA VAL A 38 -16.44 -11.94 6.80
C VAL A 38 -15.89 -12.35 8.18
N ARG A 39 -15.99 -13.63 8.53
CA ARG A 39 -15.48 -14.14 9.79
C ARG A 39 -13.96 -13.97 9.90
N VAL A 40 -13.20 -14.34 8.86
CA VAL A 40 -11.74 -14.21 8.81
C VAL A 40 -11.32 -12.74 8.91
N ALA A 41 -11.91 -11.85 8.11
CA ALA A 41 -11.59 -10.43 8.11
C ALA A 41 -11.86 -9.78 9.48
N THR A 42 -13.06 -10.01 10.05
CA THR A 42 -13.45 -9.43 11.34
C THR A 42 -12.63 -9.98 12.50
N SER A 43 -12.28 -11.28 12.47
CA SER A 43 -11.35 -11.87 13.43
C SER A 43 -9.97 -11.20 13.34
N PHE A 44 -9.39 -11.09 12.14
CA PHE A 44 -8.10 -10.42 11.93
C PHE A 44 -8.12 -8.99 12.50
N TRP A 45 -9.13 -8.18 12.17
CA TRP A 45 -9.21 -6.80 12.67
C TRP A 45 -9.29 -6.74 14.20
N SER A 46 -9.91 -7.70 14.87
CA SER A 46 -9.98 -7.74 16.34
C SER A 46 -8.64 -8.05 17.01
N PHE A 47 -7.70 -8.68 16.28
CA PHE A 47 -6.40 -9.09 16.81
C PHE A 47 -5.24 -8.17 16.40
N VAL A 48 -5.36 -7.43 15.29
CA VAL A 48 -4.26 -6.69 14.65
C VAL A 48 -3.53 -5.69 15.58
N ASN A 49 -4.21 -5.14 16.57
CA ASN A 49 -3.64 -4.19 17.54
C ASN A 49 -2.99 -4.84 18.77
N ARG A 50 -3.00 -6.18 18.91
CA ARG A 50 -2.40 -6.87 20.04
C ARG A 50 -0.89 -6.99 19.86
N ARG A 51 -0.12 -6.66 20.91
CA ARG A 51 1.35 -6.66 20.87
C ARG A 51 1.94 -8.01 20.43
N ASP A 52 1.37 -9.11 20.93
CA ASP A 52 1.87 -10.45 20.66
C ASP A 52 1.65 -10.87 19.19
N PHE A 53 0.61 -10.33 18.54
CA PHE A 53 0.35 -10.53 17.11
C PHE A 53 1.44 -9.87 16.26
N LEU A 54 1.86 -8.65 16.64
CA LEU A 54 2.85 -7.87 15.90
C LEU A 54 4.29 -8.44 16.04
N ALA A 55 4.57 -9.22 17.07
CA ALA A 55 5.92 -9.73 17.34
C ALA A 55 6.26 -11.04 16.63
N GLY A 56 5.26 -11.78 16.13
CA GLY A 56 5.42 -13.18 15.69
C GLY A 56 5.43 -13.43 14.19
N SER A 57 5.12 -12.46 13.34
CA SER A 57 4.89 -12.70 11.91
C SER A 57 5.80 -11.85 11.03
N GLY A 58 6.32 -12.44 9.94
CA GLY A 58 7.11 -11.77 8.91
C GLY A 58 6.36 -11.68 7.58
N PHE A 59 6.75 -10.74 6.72
CA PHE A 59 6.27 -10.69 5.33
C PHE A 59 6.81 -11.89 4.54
N ALA A 60 5.93 -12.60 3.83
CA ALA A 60 6.28 -13.68 2.92
C ALA A 60 5.52 -13.50 1.60
N VAL A 61 6.24 -13.27 0.50
CA VAL A 61 5.60 -13.07 -0.82
C VAL A 61 4.75 -14.27 -1.24
N SER A 62 5.12 -15.48 -0.86
CA SER A 62 4.36 -16.71 -1.11
C SER A 62 2.96 -16.73 -0.50
N ALA A 63 2.71 -15.98 0.57
CA ALA A 63 1.37 -15.84 1.14
C ALA A 63 0.38 -15.14 0.21
N PHE A 64 0.85 -14.44 -0.81
CA PHE A 64 0.01 -13.87 -1.86
C PHE A 64 -0.44 -14.88 -2.93
N THR A 65 0.24 -16.04 -3.07
CA THR A 65 -0.02 -16.98 -4.16
C THR A 65 -1.49 -17.43 -4.23
N THR A 66 -2.05 -17.93 -3.13
CA THR A 66 -3.44 -18.40 -3.10
C THR A 66 -4.46 -17.26 -3.27
N PRO A 67 -4.36 -16.12 -2.55
CA PRO A 67 -5.24 -14.97 -2.76
C PRO A 67 -5.26 -14.47 -4.20
N VAL A 68 -4.09 -14.26 -4.80
CA VAL A 68 -3.93 -13.78 -6.18
C VAL A 68 -4.54 -14.79 -7.17
N THR A 69 -4.14 -16.05 -7.09
CA THR A 69 -4.67 -17.08 -7.99
C THR A 69 -6.19 -17.18 -7.89
N ARG A 70 -6.74 -17.23 -6.68
CA ARG A 70 -8.20 -17.31 -6.51
C ARG A 70 -8.92 -16.08 -7.04
N TRP A 71 -8.37 -14.89 -6.84
CA TRP A 71 -8.98 -13.69 -7.39
C TRP A 71 -8.92 -13.66 -8.92
N LEU A 72 -7.82 -14.10 -9.53
CA LEU A 72 -7.66 -14.10 -11.00
C LEU A 72 -8.59 -15.09 -11.70
N VAL A 73 -8.77 -16.30 -11.14
CA VAL A 73 -9.45 -17.40 -11.84
C VAL A 73 -10.88 -17.64 -11.38
N THR A 74 -11.28 -17.12 -10.21
CA THR A 74 -12.62 -17.38 -9.68
C THR A 74 -13.54 -16.18 -9.94
N PRO A 75 -14.80 -16.39 -10.38
CA PRO A 75 -15.75 -15.29 -10.52
C PRO A 75 -16.05 -14.59 -9.20
N ALA A 76 -16.70 -13.43 -9.26
CA ALA A 76 -17.27 -12.78 -8.09
C ALA A 76 -18.25 -13.73 -7.36
N ASP A 77 -18.51 -13.43 -6.08
CA ASP A 77 -19.50 -14.21 -5.33
C ASP A 77 -20.92 -13.93 -5.88
N ASP A 78 -21.76 -14.95 -5.90
CA ASP A 78 -23.15 -14.82 -6.33
C ASP A 78 -23.94 -14.07 -5.24
N GLY A 79 -24.49 -12.90 -5.60
CA GLY A 79 -25.26 -12.04 -4.69
C GLY A 79 -24.41 -11.50 -3.52
N ALA A 80 -24.95 -10.52 -2.82
CA ALA A 80 -24.30 -9.95 -1.64
C ALA A 80 -25.26 -9.73 -0.47
N ASP A 81 -26.54 -10.09 -0.61
CA ASP A 81 -27.57 -9.96 0.42
C ASP A 81 -27.25 -10.80 1.66
N HIS A 82 -27.70 -10.34 2.79
CA HIS A 82 -27.54 -11.03 4.07
C HIS A 82 -28.70 -10.71 5.01
N ASN A 83 -29.11 -11.70 5.79
CA ASN A 83 -30.10 -11.56 6.85
C ASN A 83 -29.41 -11.68 8.22
N GLY A 84 -29.18 -10.55 8.86
CA GLY A 84 -28.54 -10.44 10.17
C GLY A 84 -29.40 -9.64 11.16
N GLY A 85 -28.78 -9.18 12.24
CA GLY A 85 -29.49 -8.47 13.29
C GLY A 85 -29.86 -7.03 12.94
N LYS A 86 -28.86 -6.17 12.69
CA LYS A 86 -29.07 -4.74 12.41
C LYS A 86 -29.33 -4.51 10.93
N GLN A 87 -30.37 -3.73 10.62
CA GLN A 87 -30.60 -3.26 9.24
C GLN A 87 -29.52 -2.26 8.82
N VAL A 88 -28.86 -2.52 7.70
CA VAL A 88 -27.84 -1.65 7.11
C VAL A 88 -28.45 -0.87 5.97
N GLY A 89 -28.18 0.43 5.93
CA GLY A 89 -28.70 1.35 4.90
C GLY A 89 -27.62 2.23 4.28
N ARG A 90 -28.03 3.11 3.36
CA ARG A 90 -27.12 4.01 2.66
C ARG A 90 -26.37 4.97 3.59
N ALA A 91 -27.01 5.43 4.68
CA ALA A 91 -26.37 6.30 5.65
C ALA A 91 -25.15 5.64 6.32
N ASP A 92 -25.23 4.34 6.65
CA ASP A 92 -24.08 3.60 7.18
C ASP A 92 -22.93 3.51 6.15
N LEU A 93 -23.27 3.40 4.85
CA LEU A 93 -22.26 3.39 3.78
C LEU A 93 -21.59 4.74 3.60
N ASP A 94 -22.35 5.83 3.70
CA ASP A 94 -21.84 7.18 3.55
C ASP A 94 -20.88 7.54 4.69
N GLU A 95 -21.16 7.11 5.94
CA GLU A 95 -20.23 7.22 7.06
C GLU A 95 -18.89 6.48 6.78
N LEU A 96 -18.95 5.27 6.21
CA LEU A 96 -17.73 4.53 5.86
C LEU A 96 -16.94 5.18 4.71
N ARG A 97 -17.63 5.74 3.71
CA ARG A 97 -17.01 6.49 2.61
C ARG A 97 -16.30 7.75 3.11
N GLU A 98 -16.96 8.50 3.99
CA GLU A 98 -16.36 9.68 4.61
C GLU A 98 -15.09 9.34 5.40
N ALA A 99 -15.12 8.26 6.17
CA ALA A 99 -13.94 7.75 6.89
C ALA A 99 -12.79 7.39 5.94
N ALA A 100 -13.10 6.77 4.79
CA ALA A 100 -12.11 6.45 3.77
C ALA A 100 -11.50 7.72 3.14
N ASP A 101 -12.33 8.72 2.82
CA ASP A 101 -11.91 10.01 2.26
C ASP A 101 -11.01 10.78 3.25
N GLU A 102 -11.39 10.82 4.51
CA GLU A 102 -10.60 11.46 5.55
C GLU A 102 -9.23 10.77 5.70
N ALA A 103 -9.20 9.45 5.74
CA ALA A 103 -7.98 8.67 5.85
C ALA A 103 -7.02 8.93 4.67
N ARG A 104 -7.53 8.99 3.43
CA ARG A 104 -6.73 9.33 2.24
C ARG A 104 -6.10 10.71 2.34
N ARG A 105 -6.88 11.72 2.75
CA ARG A 105 -6.37 13.10 2.93
C ARG A 105 -5.24 13.17 3.96
N TRP A 106 -5.41 12.48 5.09
CA TRP A 106 -4.41 12.46 6.15
C TRP A 106 -3.15 11.69 5.78
N ASP A 107 -3.28 10.52 5.14
CA ASP A 107 -2.12 9.77 4.65
C ASP A 107 -1.29 10.58 3.64
N SER A 108 -1.94 11.25 2.70
CA SER A 108 -1.25 12.06 1.68
C SER A 108 -0.43 13.19 2.29
N LYS A 109 -0.93 13.79 3.38
CA LYS A 109 -0.31 14.97 4.03
C LYS A 109 0.77 14.59 5.04
N TYR A 110 0.53 13.59 5.87
CA TYR A 110 1.35 13.31 7.05
C TYR A 110 2.04 11.93 7.03
N GLY A 111 1.67 11.05 6.10
CA GLY A 111 2.12 9.66 6.06
C GLY A 111 1.32 8.73 6.97
N GLY A 112 1.57 7.42 6.81
CA GLY A 112 0.83 6.35 7.50
C GLY A 112 1.04 6.29 9.01
N GLY A 113 2.10 6.86 9.55
CA GLY A 113 2.36 6.88 11.00
C GLY A 113 1.52 7.87 11.79
N ASN A 114 0.70 8.69 11.13
CA ASN A 114 -0.18 9.63 11.82
C ASN A 114 -1.33 8.89 12.51
N TRP A 115 -1.68 9.29 13.75
CA TRP A 115 -2.74 8.65 14.53
C TRP A 115 -4.11 8.67 13.83
N LYS A 116 -4.40 9.69 13.02
CA LYS A 116 -5.64 9.75 12.23
C LYS A 116 -5.64 8.76 11.05
N ALA A 117 -4.49 8.47 10.46
CA ALA A 117 -4.40 7.40 9.48
C ALA A 117 -4.66 6.02 10.12
N ASN A 118 -4.26 5.83 11.37
CA ASN A 118 -4.54 4.62 12.15
C ASN A 118 -6.02 4.48 12.57
N SER A 119 -6.83 5.53 12.50
CA SER A 119 -8.27 5.47 12.79
C SER A 119 -9.04 4.52 11.87
N VAL A 120 -8.48 4.20 10.69
CA VAL A 120 -9.08 3.26 9.74
C VAL A 120 -9.23 1.86 10.35
N THR A 121 -8.24 1.38 11.10
CA THR A 121 -8.33 0.08 11.77
C THR A 121 -9.44 0.05 12.81
N VAL A 122 -9.60 1.14 13.56
CA VAL A 122 -10.71 1.30 14.52
C VAL A 122 -12.06 1.34 13.79
N CYS A 123 -12.14 2.06 12.67
CA CYS A 123 -13.35 2.09 11.83
C CYS A 123 -13.71 0.68 11.32
N LEU A 124 -12.74 -0.12 10.88
CA LEU A 124 -12.97 -1.52 10.48
C LEU A 124 -13.51 -2.37 11.62
N GLN A 125 -12.97 -2.22 12.84
CA GLN A 125 -13.37 -2.99 14.02
C GLN A 125 -14.74 -2.58 14.54
N GLU A 126 -14.97 -1.29 14.72
CA GLU A 126 -16.12 -0.78 15.48
C GLU A 126 -17.32 -0.44 14.59
N ARG A 127 -17.09 -0.17 13.29
CA ARG A 127 -18.15 0.22 12.35
C ARG A 127 -18.37 -0.84 11.27
N ALA A 128 -17.37 -1.16 10.45
CA ALA A 128 -17.54 -2.05 9.32
C ALA A 128 -17.86 -3.50 9.74
N ALA A 129 -17.19 -4.04 10.76
CA ALA A 129 -17.38 -5.42 11.21
C ALA A 129 -18.82 -5.71 11.69
N PRO A 130 -19.49 -4.85 12.49
CA PRO A 130 -20.90 -5.04 12.82
C PRO A 130 -21.84 -4.93 11.60
N LEU A 131 -21.56 -4.03 10.66
CA LEU A 131 -22.38 -3.85 9.45
C LEU A 131 -22.31 -5.08 8.55
N LEU A 132 -21.13 -5.68 8.36
CA LEU A 132 -20.97 -6.91 7.56
C LEU A 132 -21.77 -8.12 8.13
N ARG A 133 -22.13 -8.07 9.39
CA ARG A 133 -22.99 -9.08 10.06
C ARG A 133 -24.46 -8.66 10.15
N GLY A 134 -24.79 -7.49 9.61
CA GLY A 134 -26.14 -6.93 9.61
C GLY A 134 -27.03 -7.55 8.56
N SER A 135 -28.21 -6.97 8.39
CA SER A 135 -29.19 -7.33 7.34
C SER A 135 -29.15 -6.28 6.22
N PHE A 136 -28.97 -6.70 5.00
CA PHE A 136 -28.89 -5.80 3.83
C PHE A 136 -29.31 -6.49 2.53
N SER A 137 -29.81 -5.68 1.58
CA SER A 137 -30.09 -6.12 0.21
C SER A 137 -28.81 -6.35 -0.59
N ASP A 138 -28.91 -7.00 -1.74
CA ASP A 138 -27.78 -7.26 -2.65
C ASP A 138 -27.03 -5.97 -3.02
N ASP A 139 -27.73 -4.91 -3.41
CA ASP A 139 -27.12 -3.63 -3.80
C ASP A 139 -26.36 -2.97 -2.64
N VAL A 140 -26.99 -2.90 -1.45
CA VAL A 140 -26.35 -2.37 -0.25
C VAL A 140 -25.15 -3.24 0.17
N GLY A 141 -25.29 -4.55 0.03
CA GLY A 141 -24.23 -5.50 0.33
C GLY A 141 -23.01 -5.32 -0.58
N ARG A 142 -23.20 -5.17 -1.90
CA ARG A 142 -22.11 -4.89 -2.86
C ARG A 142 -21.35 -3.63 -2.48
N ASP A 143 -22.07 -2.54 -2.24
CA ASP A 143 -21.48 -1.26 -1.81
C ASP A 143 -20.76 -1.39 -0.46
N LEU A 144 -21.34 -2.13 0.51
CA LEU A 144 -20.74 -2.36 1.81
C LEU A 144 -19.42 -3.14 1.71
N PHE A 145 -19.39 -4.20 0.91
CA PHE A 145 -18.17 -4.97 0.66
C PHE A 145 -17.10 -4.13 -0.05
N SER A 146 -17.48 -3.30 -1.03
CA SER A 146 -16.56 -2.42 -1.75
C SER A 146 -15.95 -1.36 -0.84
N VAL A 147 -16.75 -0.61 -0.09
CA VAL A 147 -16.21 0.42 0.82
C VAL A 147 -15.38 -0.19 1.96
N THR A 148 -15.76 -1.36 2.47
CA THR A 148 -14.98 -2.06 3.49
C THR A 148 -13.65 -2.60 2.92
N SER A 149 -13.65 -3.06 1.66
CA SER A 149 -12.44 -3.42 0.95
C SER A 149 -11.48 -2.23 0.82
N GLU A 150 -11.99 -1.07 0.45
CA GLU A 150 -11.20 0.16 0.38
C GLU A 150 -10.61 0.55 1.73
N LEU A 151 -11.39 0.53 2.80
CA LEU A 151 -10.90 0.79 4.15
C LEU A 151 -9.81 -0.22 4.56
N SER A 152 -10.00 -1.52 4.28
CA SER A 152 -8.98 -2.53 4.57
C SER A 152 -7.70 -2.29 3.76
N ARG A 153 -7.80 -1.90 2.48
CA ARG A 153 -6.64 -1.51 1.67
C ARG A 153 -5.93 -0.28 2.25
N LEU A 154 -6.67 0.73 2.73
CA LEU A 154 -6.10 1.92 3.38
C LEU A 154 -5.38 1.56 4.68
N ALA A 155 -5.95 0.71 5.51
CA ALA A 155 -5.28 0.19 6.71
C ALA A 155 -3.98 -0.55 6.35
N GLY A 156 -4.02 -1.39 5.31
CA GLY A 156 -2.83 -2.05 4.78
C GLY A 156 -1.79 -1.07 4.26
N TRP A 157 -2.21 -0.03 3.55
CA TRP A 157 -1.31 1.01 3.06
C TRP A 157 -0.63 1.78 4.20
N THR A 158 -1.38 2.12 5.23
CA THR A 158 -0.87 2.79 6.44
C THR A 158 0.17 1.92 7.15
N ALA A 159 -0.14 0.63 7.36
CA ALA A 159 0.79 -0.33 7.94
C ALA A 159 2.06 -0.50 7.08
N PHE A 160 1.90 -0.57 5.75
CA PHE A 160 3.02 -0.64 4.81
C PHE A 160 3.92 0.60 4.89
N ASP A 161 3.33 1.79 4.96
CA ASP A 161 4.08 3.04 5.01
C ASP A 161 4.94 3.16 6.28
N VAL A 162 4.51 2.56 7.39
CA VAL A 162 5.28 2.55 8.66
C VAL A 162 6.19 1.31 8.82
N GLY A 163 6.22 0.42 7.82
CA GLY A 163 7.11 -0.74 7.80
C GLY A 163 6.55 -2.01 8.44
N GLN A 164 5.27 -2.03 8.80
CA GLN A 164 4.56 -3.22 9.29
C GLN A 164 4.09 -4.08 8.11
N HIS A 165 5.04 -4.71 7.42
CA HIS A 165 4.79 -5.36 6.13
C HIS A 165 3.92 -6.60 6.21
N ASP A 166 3.98 -7.34 7.29
CA ASP A 166 3.14 -8.51 7.58
C ASP A 166 1.69 -8.11 7.85
N VAL A 167 1.45 -7.06 8.65
CA VAL A 167 0.13 -6.47 8.89
C VAL A 167 -0.46 -5.92 7.59
N ALA A 168 0.34 -5.21 6.81
CA ALA A 168 -0.07 -4.69 5.51
C ALA A 168 -0.51 -5.82 4.56
N GLN A 169 0.28 -6.89 4.49
CA GLN A 169 -0.01 -8.07 3.68
C GLN A 169 -1.38 -8.67 4.00
N ARG A 170 -1.69 -8.85 5.27
CA ARG A 170 -2.98 -9.40 5.72
C ARG A 170 -4.14 -8.48 5.37
N HIS A 171 -4.01 -7.19 5.60
CA HIS A 171 -5.02 -6.22 5.21
C HIS A 171 -5.28 -6.24 3.70
N PHE A 172 -4.24 -6.33 2.87
CA PHE A 172 -4.40 -6.40 1.41
C PHE A 172 -5.08 -7.70 0.97
N ILE A 173 -4.76 -8.84 1.59
CA ILE A 173 -5.43 -10.12 1.32
C ILE A 173 -6.92 -10.01 1.65
N GLN A 174 -7.28 -9.46 2.81
CA GLN A 174 -8.68 -9.28 3.19
C GLN A 174 -9.39 -8.24 2.29
N ALA A 175 -8.72 -7.15 1.93
CA ALA A 175 -9.27 -6.19 0.98
C ALA A 175 -9.59 -6.85 -0.38
N LEU A 176 -8.67 -7.65 -0.92
CA LEU A 176 -8.89 -8.36 -2.18
C LEU A 176 -10.07 -9.35 -2.09
N ARG A 177 -10.21 -10.04 -0.95
CA ARG A 177 -11.31 -10.96 -0.71
C ARG A 177 -12.67 -10.23 -0.62
N LEU A 178 -12.69 -9.07 0.03
CA LEU A 178 -13.91 -8.24 0.15
C LEU A 178 -14.29 -7.60 -1.20
N ALA A 179 -13.32 -7.13 -1.99
CA ALA A 179 -13.59 -6.64 -3.36
C ALA A 179 -14.27 -7.73 -4.21
N ARG A 180 -13.82 -8.99 -4.07
CA ARG A 180 -14.47 -10.12 -4.73
C ARG A 180 -15.92 -10.34 -4.24
N ALA A 181 -16.17 -10.19 -2.94
CA ALA A 181 -17.51 -10.35 -2.35
C ALA A 181 -18.48 -9.25 -2.83
N GLY A 182 -17.98 -8.04 -3.04
CA GLY A 182 -18.73 -6.93 -3.64
C GLY A 182 -18.88 -7.01 -5.17
N GLY A 183 -18.15 -7.92 -5.83
CA GLY A 183 -18.12 -7.98 -7.29
C GLY A 183 -17.34 -6.81 -7.93
N ASP A 184 -16.57 -6.06 -7.14
CA ASP A 184 -15.85 -4.86 -7.57
C ASP A 184 -14.48 -5.22 -8.18
N VAL A 185 -14.49 -5.49 -9.49
CA VAL A 185 -13.29 -5.88 -10.23
C VAL A 185 -12.27 -4.74 -10.30
N GLN A 186 -12.72 -3.49 -10.44
CA GLN A 186 -11.78 -2.37 -10.53
C GLN A 186 -11.09 -2.06 -9.19
N LEU A 187 -11.80 -2.13 -8.07
CA LEU A 187 -11.17 -2.01 -6.75
C LEU A 187 -10.25 -3.20 -6.48
N GLY A 188 -10.66 -4.42 -6.83
CA GLY A 188 -9.81 -5.61 -6.74
C GLY A 188 -8.53 -5.49 -7.57
N CYS A 189 -8.59 -4.90 -8.77
CA CYS A 189 -7.42 -4.56 -9.58
C CYS A 189 -6.49 -3.59 -8.82
N TYR A 190 -7.02 -2.54 -8.23
CA TYR A 190 -6.26 -1.58 -7.45
C TYR A 190 -5.61 -2.20 -6.20
N VAL A 191 -6.35 -3.06 -5.49
CA VAL A 191 -5.80 -3.80 -4.33
C VAL A 191 -4.65 -4.71 -4.79
N LEU A 192 -4.84 -5.49 -5.85
CA LEU A 192 -3.79 -6.38 -6.36
C LEU A 192 -2.56 -5.59 -6.88
N THR A 193 -2.79 -4.43 -7.48
CA THR A 193 -1.70 -3.49 -7.85
C THR A 193 -0.95 -2.97 -6.61
N THR A 194 -1.65 -2.75 -5.50
CA THR A 194 -1.00 -2.36 -4.23
C THR A 194 -0.20 -3.51 -3.62
N MET A 195 -0.67 -4.76 -3.74
CA MET A 195 0.08 -5.97 -3.35
C MET A 195 1.34 -6.12 -4.22
N ALA A 196 1.23 -5.90 -5.52
CA ALA A 196 2.38 -5.87 -6.45
C ALA A 196 3.41 -4.81 -6.02
N MET A 197 2.96 -3.61 -5.65
CA MET A 197 3.85 -2.56 -5.14
C MET A 197 4.54 -2.97 -3.83
N GLN A 198 3.84 -3.63 -2.90
CA GLN A 198 4.47 -4.15 -1.70
C GLN A 198 5.55 -5.17 -2.04
N SER A 199 5.25 -6.14 -2.91
CA SER A 199 6.21 -7.16 -3.37
C SER A 199 7.43 -6.52 -4.01
N LEU A 200 7.23 -5.56 -4.92
CA LEU A 200 8.30 -4.80 -5.57
C LEU A 200 9.25 -4.14 -4.56
N LEU A 201 8.69 -3.38 -3.61
CA LEU A 201 9.47 -2.65 -2.62
C LEU A 201 10.08 -3.56 -1.54
N ARG A 202 9.62 -4.82 -1.44
CA ARG A 202 10.23 -5.86 -0.61
C ARG A 202 11.28 -6.70 -1.35
N GLY A 203 11.59 -6.37 -2.61
CA GLY A 203 12.66 -7.02 -3.38
C GLY A 203 12.19 -8.24 -4.19
N PHE A 204 10.89 -8.32 -4.50
CA PHE A 204 10.28 -9.38 -5.31
C PHE A 204 9.70 -8.79 -6.61
N PRO A 205 10.54 -8.27 -7.52
CA PRO A 205 10.04 -7.60 -8.72
C PRO A 205 9.36 -8.55 -9.72
N SER A 206 9.78 -9.82 -9.81
CA SER A 206 9.16 -10.78 -10.70
C SER A 206 7.71 -11.08 -10.31
N GLU A 207 7.46 -11.31 -9.03
CA GLU A 207 6.10 -11.51 -8.51
C GLU A 207 5.25 -10.25 -8.64
N ALA A 208 5.87 -9.08 -8.55
CA ALA A 208 5.18 -7.82 -8.79
C ALA A 208 4.76 -7.64 -10.25
N VAL A 209 5.58 -8.08 -11.22
CA VAL A 209 5.21 -8.13 -12.65
C VAL A 209 4.02 -9.04 -12.86
N ASP A 210 4.07 -10.26 -12.35
CA ASP A 210 2.99 -11.25 -12.51
C ASP A 210 1.67 -10.74 -11.94
N MET A 211 1.70 -10.14 -10.74
CA MET A 211 0.51 -9.57 -10.11
C MET A 211 -0.04 -8.39 -10.91
N ALA A 212 0.81 -7.48 -11.39
CA ALA A 212 0.36 -6.31 -12.15
C ALA A 212 -0.23 -6.72 -13.50
N GLN A 213 0.41 -7.65 -14.21
CA GLN A 213 -0.11 -8.18 -15.47
C GLN A 213 -1.42 -8.92 -15.29
N GLY A 214 -1.51 -9.79 -14.28
CA GLY A 214 -2.74 -10.50 -13.95
C GLY A 214 -3.89 -9.53 -13.58
N ALA A 215 -3.61 -8.50 -12.77
CA ALA A 215 -4.58 -7.48 -12.41
C ALA A 215 -5.10 -6.74 -13.64
N PHE A 216 -4.21 -6.33 -14.55
CA PHE A 216 -4.55 -5.67 -15.79
C PHE A 216 -5.44 -6.54 -16.69
N GLU A 217 -5.02 -7.79 -16.94
CA GLU A 217 -5.74 -8.70 -17.83
C GLU A 217 -7.15 -9.01 -17.32
N ARG A 218 -7.33 -9.17 -16.01
CA ARG A 218 -8.64 -9.40 -15.44
C ARG A 218 -9.54 -8.17 -15.50
N ALA A 219 -8.99 -6.98 -15.33
CA ALA A 219 -9.77 -5.75 -15.19
C ALA A 219 -9.97 -4.97 -16.49
N LYS A 220 -9.20 -5.27 -17.56
CA LYS A 220 -9.35 -4.59 -18.85
C LYS A 220 -10.77 -4.74 -19.38
N GLY A 221 -11.33 -3.63 -19.87
CA GLY A 221 -12.72 -3.56 -20.32
C GLY A 221 -13.77 -3.49 -19.22
N GLN A 222 -13.37 -3.54 -17.93
CA GLN A 222 -14.27 -3.43 -16.78
C GLN A 222 -13.87 -2.30 -15.84
N ALA A 223 -12.57 -2.03 -15.70
CA ALA A 223 -12.07 -0.96 -14.86
C ALA A 223 -11.85 0.34 -15.62
N ALA A 224 -11.95 1.46 -14.92
CA ALA A 224 -11.67 2.79 -15.43
C ALA A 224 -10.23 2.89 -15.95
N PRO A 225 -9.97 3.66 -17.03
CA PRO A 225 -8.64 3.77 -17.64
C PRO A 225 -7.54 4.19 -16.67
N ARG A 226 -7.84 5.06 -15.72
CA ARG A 226 -6.88 5.54 -14.71
C ARG A 226 -6.41 4.43 -13.76
N VAL A 227 -7.30 3.49 -13.41
CA VAL A 227 -6.96 2.30 -12.60
C VAL A 227 -6.00 1.40 -13.37
N LEU A 228 -6.30 1.14 -14.64
CA LEU A 228 -5.45 0.35 -15.52
C LEU A 228 -4.10 1.03 -15.78
N ALA A 229 -4.10 2.36 -15.93
CA ALA A 229 -2.88 3.14 -16.07
C ALA A 229 -1.95 3.01 -14.87
N PHE A 230 -2.48 3.09 -13.65
CA PHE A 230 -1.70 2.90 -12.43
C PHE A 230 -1.13 1.48 -12.35
N THR A 231 -1.89 0.48 -12.76
CA THR A 231 -1.43 -0.91 -12.82
C THR A 231 -0.24 -1.07 -13.78
N LYS A 232 -0.31 -0.45 -14.97
CA LYS A 232 0.80 -0.42 -15.94
C LYS A 232 2.03 0.34 -15.42
N LEU A 233 1.85 1.36 -14.60
CA LEU A 233 2.96 2.02 -13.92
C LEU A 233 3.69 1.05 -12.97
N ILE A 234 2.97 0.29 -12.16
CA ILE A 234 3.60 -0.64 -11.22
C ILE A 234 4.32 -1.77 -11.98
N GLU A 235 3.75 -2.26 -13.08
CA GLU A 235 4.44 -3.18 -14.01
C GLU A 235 5.75 -2.56 -14.54
N ALA A 236 5.72 -1.30 -14.97
CA ALA A 236 6.91 -0.59 -15.47
C ALA A 236 8.00 -0.47 -14.40
N ARG A 237 7.63 -0.14 -13.15
CA ARG A 237 8.55 -0.06 -12.03
C ARG A 237 9.17 -1.42 -11.70
N ALA A 238 8.37 -2.48 -11.72
CA ALA A 238 8.85 -3.84 -11.48
C ALA A 238 9.86 -4.29 -12.53
N HIS A 239 9.57 -4.08 -13.82
CA HIS A 239 10.52 -4.35 -14.90
C HIS A 239 11.79 -3.49 -14.81
N ALA A 240 11.70 -2.25 -14.32
CA ALA A 240 12.89 -1.43 -14.10
C ALA A 240 13.81 -2.01 -13.02
N ARG A 241 13.26 -2.55 -11.95
CA ARG A 241 14.02 -3.26 -10.89
C ARG A 241 14.63 -4.57 -11.38
N GLU A 242 14.03 -5.22 -12.36
CA GLU A 242 14.62 -6.35 -13.10
C GLU A 242 15.68 -5.94 -14.15
N ASN A 243 15.93 -4.65 -14.30
CA ASN A 243 16.78 -4.09 -15.35
C ASN A 243 16.28 -4.41 -16.78
N ASN A 244 14.99 -4.64 -16.96
CA ASN A 244 14.35 -4.87 -18.25
C ASN A 244 13.83 -3.55 -18.85
N ALA A 245 14.73 -2.74 -19.41
CA ALA A 245 14.42 -1.41 -19.93
C ALA A 245 13.34 -1.44 -21.03
N ARG A 246 13.32 -2.47 -21.89
CA ARG A 246 12.36 -2.57 -23.00
C ARG A 246 10.94 -2.81 -22.47
N ALA A 247 10.77 -3.72 -21.51
CA ALA A 247 9.46 -4.01 -20.92
C ALA A 247 8.99 -2.83 -20.07
N ALA A 248 9.88 -2.24 -19.26
CA ALA A 248 9.57 -1.06 -18.46
C ALA A 248 9.06 0.11 -19.33
N SER A 249 9.75 0.40 -20.45
CA SER A 249 9.34 1.49 -21.36
C SER A 249 8.00 1.20 -22.03
N ARG A 250 7.71 -0.06 -22.42
CA ARG A 250 6.41 -0.43 -23.01
C ARG A 250 5.27 -0.28 -22.01
N ALA A 251 5.46 -0.75 -20.77
CA ALA A 251 4.45 -0.64 -19.74
C ALA A 251 4.20 0.83 -19.35
N LEU A 252 5.27 1.65 -19.31
CA LEU A 252 5.15 3.09 -19.06
C LEU A 252 4.39 3.82 -20.17
N ALA A 253 4.67 3.51 -21.44
CA ALA A 253 3.92 4.07 -22.58
C ALA A 253 2.43 3.69 -22.52
N ALA A 254 2.13 2.43 -22.24
CA ALA A 254 0.74 1.98 -22.07
C ALA A 254 0.04 2.72 -20.90
N SER A 255 0.76 3.03 -19.81
CA SER A 255 0.22 3.86 -18.73
C SER A 255 -0.08 5.29 -19.19
N GLU A 256 0.80 5.92 -19.98
CA GLU A 256 0.60 7.27 -20.52
C GLU A 256 -0.61 7.32 -21.48
N ASP A 257 -0.76 6.32 -22.35
CA ASP A 257 -1.90 6.21 -23.27
C ASP A 257 -3.23 6.07 -22.50
N LEU A 258 -3.27 5.25 -21.45
CA LEU A 258 -4.47 5.03 -20.63
C LEU A 258 -4.85 6.28 -19.82
N ILE A 259 -3.89 7.05 -19.30
CA ILE A 259 -4.19 8.34 -18.65
C ILE A 259 -4.76 9.33 -19.67
N SER A 260 -4.18 9.40 -20.87
CA SER A 260 -4.69 10.26 -21.93
C SER A 260 -6.11 9.88 -22.35
N GLN A 261 -6.45 8.60 -22.32
CA GLN A 261 -7.80 8.12 -22.53
C GLN A 261 -8.74 8.53 -21.38
N ALA A 262 -8.30 8.41 -20.13
CA ALA A 262 -9.06 8.84 -18.95
C ALA A 262 -9.44 10.32 -19.00
N ASP A 263 -8.51 11.18 -19.42
CA ASP A 263 -8.75 12.62 -19.52
C ASP A 263 -9.70 13.01 -20.67
N GLN A 264 -9.86 12.15 -21.67
CA GLN A 264 -10.80 12.36 -22.80
C GLN A 264 -12.20 11.84 -22.51
N THR A 265 -12.32 10.84 -21.65
CA THR A 265 -13.60 10.29 -21.23
C THR A 265 -14.07 11.02 -19.99
N ALA A 266 -15.11 11.87 -20.11
CA ALA A 266 -15.83 12.42 -18.95
C ALA A 266 -16.61 11.29 -18.26
N GLY A 267 -15.91 10.33 -17.66
CA GLY A 267 -16.46 9.14 -17.06
C GLY A 267 -16.30 9.14 -15.54
N ASP A 268 -17.07 8.26 -14.87
CA ASP A 268 -17.01 8.03 -13.44
C ASP A 268 -15.69 7.34 -13.04
N GLU A 269 -14.62 8.13 -12.95
CA GLU A 269 -13.38 7.68 -12.35
C GLU A 269 -13.55 7.57 -10.84
N PRO A 270 -13.12 6.47 -10.19
CA PRO A 270 -13.23 6.36 -8.75
C PRO A 270 -12.38 7.40 -8.03
N ALA A 271 -12.94 8.12 -7.06
CA ALA A 271 -12.24 9.16 -6.31
C ALA A 271 -10.95 8.69 -5.62
N TRP A 272 -10.84 7.40 -5.29
CA TRP A 272 -9.66 6.83 -4.65
C TRP A 272 -8.44 6.71 -5.59
N ILE A 273 -8.57 6.94 -6.92
CA ILE A 273 -7.47 6.95 -7.90
C ILE A 273 -7.14 8.35 -8.45
N ASP A 274 -7.85 9.38 -8.01
CA ASP A 274 -7.68 10.77 -8.50
C ASP A 274 -6.25 11.29 -8.39
N PHE A 275 -5.46 10.76 -7.45
CA PHE A 275 -4.06 11.11 -7.30
C PHE A 275 -3.20 10.76 -8.51
N TYR A 276 -3.64 9.84 -9.36
CA TYR A 276 -2.87 9.34 -10.49
C TYR A 276 -3.25 10.05 -11.79
N HIS A 277 -2.50 11.07 -12.14
CA HIS A 277 -2.65 11.93 -13.30
C HIS A 277 -1.28 12.15 -13.98
N HIS A 278 -1.22 12.85 -15.13
CA HIS A 278 0.01 13.04 -15.92
C HIS A 278 1.22 13.57 -15.11
N ALA A 279 1.01 14.51 -14.20
CA ALA A 279 2.11 15.01 -13.37
C ALA A 279 2.65 13.93 -12.42
N ARG A 280 1.76 13.07 -11.89
CA ARG A 280 2.16 11.94 -11.07
C ARG A 280 2.87 10.87 -11.90
N LEU A 281 2.32 10.50 -13.06
CA LEU A 281 2.99 9.59 -13.99
C LEU A 281 4.41 10.07 -14.31
N SER A 282 4.59 11.36 -14.64
CA SER A 282 5.89 11.91 -14.98
C SER A 282 6.89 11.83 -13.81
N ALA A 283 6.42 12.04 -12.58
CA ALA A 283 7.25 11.89 -11.38
C ALA A 283 7.67 10.43 -11.14
N ASP A 284 6.75 9.50 -11.31
CA ASP A 284 7.02 8.06 -11.14
C ASP A 284 7.85 7.49 -12.31
N ALA A 285 7.71 8.03 -13.55
CA ALA A 285 8.56 7.69 -14.67
C ALA A 285 10.02 8.09 -14.42
N ALA A 286 10.26 9.20 -13.74
CA ALA A 286 11.61 9.58 -13.32
C ALA A 286 12.24 8.49 -12.42
N GLU A 287 11.45 7.86 -11.54
CA GLU A 287 11.92 6.74 -10.73
C GLU A 287 12.24 5.50 -11.57
N VAL A 288 11.39 5.15 -12.54
CA VAL A 288 11.63 4.03 -13.47
C VAL A 288 13.00 4.19 -14.15
N PHE A 289 13.29 5.37 -14.71
CA PHE A 289 14.55 5.60 -15.39
C PHE A 289 15.74 5.77 -14.44
N ARG A 290 15.55 6.25 -13.21
CA ARG A 290 16.57 6.23 -12.17
C ARG A 290 16.99 4.78 -11.85
N ASP A 291 16.02 3.86 -11.72
CA ASP A 291 16.28 2.44 -11.43
C ASP A 291 17.01 1.75 -12.61
N LEU A 292 16.65 2.09 -13.83
CA LEU A 292 17.35 1.67 -15.05
C LEU A 292 18.74 2.32 -15.25
N LYS A 293 19.22 3.12 -14.30
CA LYS A 293 20.50 3.84 -14.40
C LYS A 293 20.60 4.74 -15.64
N ASN A 294 19.48 5.29 -16.08
CA ASN A 294 19.39 6.26 -17.17
C ASN A 294 19.05 7.66 -16.64
N PRO A 295 20.05 8.38 -16.07
CA PRO A 295 19.81 9.68 -15.45
C PRO A 295 19.29 10.73 -16.45
N LYS A 296 19.71 10.68 -17.71
CA LYS A 296 19.22 11.62 -18.75
C LYS A 296 17.71 11.53 -18.91
N ALA A 297 17.17 10.31 -19.05
CA ALA A 297 15.73 10.10 -19.16
C ALA A 297 15.02 10.44 -17.84
N SER A 298 15.57 10.04 -16.68
CA SER A 298 15.01 10.37 -15.39
C SER A 298 14.84 11.88 -15.19
N LEU A 299 15.85 12.66 -15.47
CA LEU A 299 15.81 14.13 -15.36
C LEU A 299 14.84 14.76 -16.38
N ALA A 300 14.78 14.25 -17.61
CA ALA A 300 13.82 14.72 -18.62
C ALA A 300 12.36 14.48 -18.19
N TRP A 301 12.05 13.31 -17.64
CA TRP A 301 10.71 13.02 -17.10
C TRP A 301 10.38 13.89 -15.89
N ASN A 302 11.35 14.12 -14.99
CA ASN A 302 11.15 15.01 -13.86
C ASN A 302 10.80 16.46 -14.29
N GLN A 303 11.38 16.95 -15.40
CA GLN A 303 11.05 18.28 -15.94
C GLN A 303 9.59 18.37 -16.45
N ARG A 304 9.03 17.26 -16.95
CA ARG A 304 7.62 17.18 -17.38
C ARG A 304 6.64 17.13 -16.21
N ALA A 305 7.11 16.74 -15.02
CA ALA A 305 6.25 16.66 -13.83
C ALA A 305 5.95 18.07 -13.31
N ALA A 306 4.68 18.46 -13.30
CA ALA A 306 4.23 19.71 -12.70
C ALA A 306 4.58 19.76 -11.19
N ALA A 307 4.75 20.95 -10.66
CA ALA A 307 4.91 21.11 -9.22
C ALA A 307 3.67 20.57 -8.50
N MET A 308 3.89 19.66 -7.56
CA MET A 308 2.82 19.20 -6.68
C MET A 308 2.43 20.33 -5.72
N PRO A 309 1.12 20.52 -5.42
CA PRO A 309 0.68 21.52 -4.46
C PRO A 309 1.42 21.37 -3.12
N SER A 310 1.97 22.47 -2.61
CA SER A 310 2.65 22.45 -1.33
C SER A 310 1.66 22.10 -0.21
N GLY A 311 2.11 21.28 0.74
CA GLY A 311 1.32 20.92 1.94
C GLY A 311 0.26 19.82 1.74
N VAL A 312 0.03 19.34 0.51
CA VAL A 312 -0.92 18.24 0.24
C VAL A 312 -0.19 16.91 0.10
N PHE A 313 0.89 16.84 -0.68
CA PHE A 313 1.64 15.62 -0.97
C PHE A 313 3.05 15.66 -0.38
N THR A 314 3.19 16.07 0.86
CA THR A 314 4.48 16.35 1.52
C THR A 314 5.44 15.17 1.41
N ARG A 315 4.99 13.95 1.75
CA ARG A 315 5.80 12.73 1.64
C ARG A 315 6.28 12.47 0.20
N SER A 316 5.38 12.57 -0.77
CA SER A 316 5.69 12.32 -2.18
C SER A 316 6.70 13.31 -2.73
N VAL A 317 6.62 14.58 -2.34
CA VAL A 317 7.59 15.61 -2.72
C VAL A 317 8.97 15.30 -2.15
N GLY A 318 9.06 14.93 -0.87
CA GLY A 318 10.34 14.55 -0.24
C GLY A 318 11.00 13.34 -0.90
N MET A 319 10.22 12.27 -1.16
CA MET A 319 10.73 11.08 -1.86
C MET A 319 11.18 11.41 -3.29
N ARG A 320 10.42 12.24 -4.04
CA ARG A 320 10.80 12.67 -5.38
C ARG A 320 12.14 13.42 -5.39
N LEU A 321 12.41 14.28 -4.42
CA LEU A 321 13.69 14.96 -4.31
C LEU A 321 14.85 13.96 -4.13
N ALA A 322 14.69 12.91 -3.33
CA ALA A 322 15.68 11.85 -3.20
C ALA A 322 15.89 11.08 -4.53
N ILE A 323 14.81 10.77 -5.26
CA ILE A 323 14.86 10.09 -6.57
C ILE A 323 15.64 10.94 -7.56
N VAL A 324 15.27 12.21 -7.71
CA VAL A 324 15.90 13.13 -8.67
C VAL A 324 17.35 13.45 -8.27
N GLY A 325 17.60 13.63 -6.98
CA GLY A 325 18.95 13.75 -6.45
C GLY A 325 19.83 12.54 -6.80
N THR A 326 19.27 11.32 -6.66
CA THR A 326 19.96 10.09 -7.09
C THR A 326 20.28 10.10 -8.60
N ALA A 327 19.37 10.59 -9.43
CA ALA A 327 19.61 10.72 -10.87
C ALA A 327 20.76 11.71 -11.16
N HIS A 328 20.86 12.83 -10.43
CA HIS A 328 22.00 13.74 -10.52
C HIS A 328 23.32 13.07 -10.08
N LEU A 329 23.32 12.27 -9.03
CA LEU A 329 24.48 11.48 -8.63
C LEU A 329 24.90 10.48 -9.73
N GLN A 330 23.96 9.81 -10.36
CA GLN A 330 24.23 8.93 -11.51
C GLN A 330 24.83 9.68 -12.70
N ALA A 331 24.44 10.95 -12.88
CA ALA A 331 25.01 11.85 -13.89
C ALA A 331 26.33 12.49 -13.45
N ARG A 332 26.92 12.08 -12.32
CA ARG A 332 28.17 12.63 -11.72
C ARG A 332 28.07 14.11 -11.31
N GLN A 333 26.88 14.58 -11.00
CA GLN A 333 26.60 15.96 -10.57
C GLN A 333 26.38 15.98 -9.03
N LEU A 334 27.49 15.85 -8.27
CA LEU A 334 27.45 15.68 -6.81
C LEU A 334 26.73 16.83 -6.11
N ASP A 335 27.07 18.08 -6.44
CA ASP A 335 26.53 19.26 -5.74
C ASP A 335 25.02 19.37 -5.89
N HIS A 336 24.49 19.18 -7.12
CA HIS A 336 23.04 19.15 -7.35
C HIS A 336 22.35 17.97 -6.63
N GLY A 337 23.01 16.80 -6.64
CA GLY A 337 22.53 15.64 -5.91
C GLY A 337 22.39 15.92 -4.41
N LEU A 338 23.43 16.48 -3.80
CA LEU A 338 23.43 16.82 -2.37
C LEU A 338 22.40 17.91 -2.02
N GLU A 339 22.27 18.95 -2.84
CA GLU A 339 21.27 20.00 -2.65
C GLU A 339 19.86 19.40 -2.56
N LEU A 340 19.49 18.54 -3.52
CA LEU A 340 18.19 17.87 -3.52
C LEU A 340 18.05 16.88 -2.36
N GLY A 341 19.13 16.19 -1.99
CA GLY A 341 19.18 15.32 -0.83
C GLY A 341 18.89 16.08 0.47
N HIS A 342 19.53 17.22 0.70
CA HIS A 342 19.26 18.07 1.85
C HIS A 342 17.81 18.53 1.93
N ARG A 343 17.25 19.00 0.83
CA ARG A 343 15.83 19.39 0.72
C ARG A 343 14.87 18.22 0.96
N SER A 344 15.26 17.02 0.52
CA SER A 344 14.51 15.80 0.82
C SER A 344 14.46 15.54 2.32
N VAL A 345 15.61 15.64 3.01
CA VAL A 345 15.70 15.46 4.48
C VAL A 345 14.88 16.50 5.22
N ASP A 346 14.93 17.78 4.83
CA ASP A 346 14.15 18.86 5.43
C ASP A 346 12.64 18.55 5.48
N ILE A 347 12.14 17.89 4.43
CA ILE A 347 10.75 17.50 4.31
C ILE A 347 10.47 16.20 5.07
N LEU A 348 11.28 15.18 4.83
CA LEU A 348 11.00 13.82 5.32
C LEU A 348 11.27 13.64 6.81
N ALA A 349 12.08 14.50 7.42
CA ALA A 349 12.26 14.50 8.87
C ALA A 349 10.97 14.79 9.66
N ARG A 350 9.98 15.41 9.00
CA ARG A 350 8.67 15.73 9.58
C ARG A 350 7.58 14.72 9.23
N VAL A 351 7.92 13.66 8.49
CA VAL A 351 6.97 12.66 7.98
C VAL A 351 7.23 11.31 8.66
N GLN A 352 6.18 10.72 9.22
CA GLN A 352 6.26 9.40 9.85
C GLN A 352 6.03 8.31 8.81
N SER A 353 7.09 7.97 8.05
CA SER A 353 7.04 6.96 6.98
C SER A 353 8.39 6.21 6.92
N SER A 354 8.35 4.90 7.17
CA SER A 354 9.51 4.01 6.98
C SER A 354 9.88 3.92 5.50
N ARG A 355 8.88 3.91 4.63
CA ARG A 355 9.08 3.90 3.18
C ARG A 355 9.84 5.14 2.70
N ALA A 356 9.53 6.32 3.23
CA ALA A 356 10.28 7.54 2.90
C ALA A 356 11.76 7.44 3.31
N LYS A 357 12.03 6.80 4.44
CA LYS A 357 13.41 6.53 4.91
C LYS A 357 14.17 5.59 3.98
N ASP A 358 13.48 4.64 3.34
CA ASP A 358 14.10 3.71 2.37
C ASP A 358 14.62 4.47 1.14
N TYR A 359 13.89 5.47 0.64
CA TYR A 359 14.36 6.32 -0.46
C TYR A 359 15.60 7.14 -0.08
N VAL A 360 15.69 7.62 1.15
CA VAL A 360 16.91 8.30 1.63
C VAL A 360 18.07 7.31 1.80
N ARG A 361 17.78 6.06 2.20
CA ARG A 361 18.79 4.99 2.27
C ARG A 361 19.35 4.64 0.88
N GLU A 362 18.47 4.53 -0.13
CA GLU A 362 18.91 4.36 -1.53
C GLU A 362 19.76 5.53 -2.02
N PHE A 363 19.39 6.77 -1.65
CA PHE A 363 20.18 7.96 -1.96
C PHE A 363 21.55 7.90 -1.28
N ASN A 364 21.64 7.54 0.00
CA ASN A 364 22.93 7.36 0.72
C ASN A 364 23.81 6.30 0.06
N THR A 365 23.20 5.21 -0.43
CA THR A 365 23.91 4.17 -1.18
C THR A 365 24.48 4.72 -2.49
N ALA A 366 23.76 5.60 -3.17
CA ALA A 366 24.25 6.23 -4.41
C ALA A 366 25.42 7.21 -4.19
N LEU A 367 25.63 7.70 -2.97
CA LEU A 367 26.77 8.53 -2.60
C LEU A 367 28.10 7.75 -2.40
N ALA A 368 28.08 6.42 -2.51
CA ALA A 368 29.25 5.57 -2.28
C ALA A 368 30.53 6.01 -3.01
N PRO A 369 30.48 6.48 -4.29
CA PRO A 369 31.69 6.93 -5.00
C PRO A 369 32.36 8.15 -4.35
N TRP A 370 31.64 8.95 -3.58
CA TRP A 370 32.11 10.20 -2.95
C TRP A 370 32.19 10.13 -1.42
N ARG A 371 32.27 8.94 -0.84
CA ARG A 371 32.26 8.77 0.64
C ARG A 371 33.39 9.52 1.38
N ARG A 372 34.48 9.88 0.68
CA ARG A 372 35.62 10.61 1.25
C ARG A 372 35.39 12.13 1.26
N GLU A 373 34.44 12.64 0.50
CA GLU A 373 34.15 14.07 0.43
C GLU A 373 33.55 14.55 1.77
N PRO A 374 34.05 15.69 2.32
CA PRO A 374 33.53 16.23 3.57
C PRO A 374 32.03 16.47 3.57
N ALA A 375 31.49 17.07 2.49
CA ALA A 375 30.05 17.35 2.35
C ALA A 375 29.20 16.06 2.35
N VAL A 376 29.70 14.97 1.76
CA VAL A 376 29.01 13.68 1.78
C VAL A 376 28.99 13.07 3.17
N ARG A 377 30.09 13.17 3.91
CA ARG A 377 30.15 12.69 5.29
C ARG A 377 29.19 13.45 6.20
N GLU A 378 29.13 14.76 6.04
CA GLU A 378 28.19 15.62 6.76
C GLU A 378 26.74 15.24 6.44
N PHE A 379 26.39 15.05 5.15
CA PHE A 379 25.06 14.62 4.73
C PHE A 379 24.67 13.26 5.33
N ILE A 380 25.55 12.26 5.28
CA ILE A 380 25.31 10.93 5.87
C ILE A 380 25.13 11.04 7.39
N HIS A 381 25.92 11.86 8.07
CA HIS A 381 25.73 12.13 9.49
C HIS A 381 24.35 12.74 9.77
N ARG A 382 23.95 13.73 8.99
CA ARG A 382 22.63 14.37 9.07
C ARG A 382 21.50 13.35 8.91
N THR A 383 21.52 12.49 7.88
CA THR A 383 20.47 11.49 7.65
C THR A 383 20.35 10.48 8.79
N ARG A 384 21.49 10.14 9.43
CA ARG A 384 21.52 9.28 10.62
C ARG A 384 20.86 9.96 11.81
N THR A 385 21.18 11.24 12.05
CA THR A 385 20.69 12.00 13.20
C THR A 385 19.21 12.34 13.08
N GLU A 386 18.77 12.83 11.92
CA GLU A 386 17.41 13.35 11.75
C GLU A 386 16.40 12.26 11.35
N LEU A 387 16.81 11.23 10.61
CA LEU A 387 15.92 10.19 10.10
C LEU A 387 16.16 8.79 10.69
N GLY A 388 17.27 8.60 11.42
CA GLY A 388 17.70 7.27 11.87
C GLY A 388 18.11 6.35 10.70
N VAL A 389 18.55 6.92 9.57
CA VAL A 389 18.96 6.16 8.38
C VAL A 389 20.46 5.89 8.46
N ALA A 390 20.85 4.62 8.60
CA ALA A 390 22.24 4.20 8.46
C ALA A 390 22.71 4.30 7.00
N ALA A 391 24.02 4.48 6.83
CA ALA A 391 24.67 4.52 5.50
C ALA A 391 24.72 3.13 4.87
#